data_625228d153871e511f5c9ddc6daf438e
#
_entry.id   625228d153871e511f5c9ddc6daf438e
#
_cell.length_a   1.000
_cell.length_b   1.000
_cell.length_c   1.000
_cell.angle_alpha   90.00
_cell.angle_beta   90.00
_cell.angle_gamma   90.00
#
_symmetry.space_group_name_H-M   'P 1'
#
loop_
_entity.id
_entity.type
_entity.pdbx_description
1 polymer ?
#
loop_
_entity_poly.entity_id
_entity_poly.type
_entity_poly.pdbx_seq_one_letter_code
_entity_poly.pdbx_strand_id
1 'polypeptide(L)'
;MSKSNDIAIYYAAADNSEGWVSVLNNFIVHFVEQKKVASPKIELVEYGNTTDCKIAIAVLSNNTISLSNVKAAGENLFVIKKAEIPSVNFPEGLTTGKQFRFFEKDAKTGQTTIFNTHATSDIKSLYWMKLLDIAKEAFDLLHPNAKSLDKGKTIYLAETSNDQLKNRDAIKRELQRHGYKVVPSTILPKETNQLKEVIVQELDNCSLSIHIIGSEDATLNTSAVASKVEIQNELASQYVDKVYANGGNSFDFSRFLWISPDLQFQNEQQQDKVEELKRDLEALKGAEIVQTPMEIFKSIVLYRMSDNYRNELEEKDDIDYNNSVYVIFDLFEKKYAEPIVKAISDAGKKVLEPIFEGEQQNIINHHRTCLINCDSLLVIYHNENPKWVLSKVNDMRKAPGFGRVKSFKSKAIYANRQDAEIEKNKSIIDIIIGKGNFAIKDLEQFLSKLN
;
A
#
# COMPACT_ATOMS: atom_id res chain seq x y z
N MET A 1 -44.54 -13.91 12.80
CA MET A 1 -43.08 -13.64 12.60
C MET A 1 -42.88 -12.16 12.52
N SER A 2 -42.24 -11.54 13.49
CA SER A 2 -41.88 -10.11 13.46
C SER A 2 -40.92 -9.91 12.29
N LYS A 3 -41.24 -9.03 11.35
CA LYS A 3 -40.34 -8.71 10.24
C LYS A 3 -39.11 -8.01 10.82
N SER A 4 -37.98 -8.68 10.83
CA SER A 4 -36.68 -8.08 11.18
C SER A 4 -36.43 -6.82 10.36
N ASN A 5 -35.85 -5.80 10.97
CA ASN A 5 -35.41 -4.60 10.26
C ASN A 5 -34.18 -4.90 9.42
N ASP A 6 -33.99 -4.18 8.32
CA ASP A 6 -32.78 -4.31 7.53
C ASP A 6 -31.61 -3.60 8.23
N ILE A 7 -31.85 -2.42 8.79
CA ILE A 7 -30.85 -1.63 9.51
C ILE A 7 -31.46 -1.11 10.81
N ALA A 8 -30.70 -1.15 11.90
CA ALA A 8 -30.98 -0.42 13.12
C ALA A 8 -29.90 0.63 13.38
N ILE A 9 -30.27 1.88 13.60
CA ILE A 9 -29.34 2.95 13.96
C ILE A 9 -29.50 3.26 15.43
N TYR A 10 -28.50 2.87 16.24
CA TYR A 10 -28.45 3.08 17.67
C TYR A 10 -27.78 4.42 17.99
N TYR A 11 -28.40 5.24 18.83
CA TYR A 11 -27.90 6.58 19.13
C TYR A 11 -28.32 7.04 20.54
N ALA A 12 -27.59 8.01 21.10
CA ALA A 12 -28.05 8.76 22.28
C ALA A 12 -28.98 9.91 21.84
N ALA A 13 -30.02 10.21 22.61
CA ALA A 13 -30.98 11.28 22.29
C ALA A 13 -30.27 12.62 21.95
N ALA A 14 -29.20 12.95 22.69
CA ALA A 14 -28.39 14.12 22.42
C ALA A 14 -27.70 14.12 21.03
N ASP A 15 -27.43 12.96 20.44
CA ASP A 15 -26.82 12.86 19.11
C ASP A 15 -27.75 13.22 17.97
N ASN A 16 -29.05 13.22 18.23
CA ASN A 16 -30.06 13.61 17.23
C ASN A 16 -30.55 15.04 17.40
N SER A 17 -30.07 15.78 18.37
CA SER A 17 -30.49 17.17 18.66
C SER A 17 -30.35 18.10 17.45
N GLU A 18 -29.33 17.86 16.59
CA GLU A 18 -29.09 18.62 15.35
C GLU A 18 -29.61 17.87 14.10
N GLY A 19 -30.44 16.85 14.26
CA GLY A 19 -30.97 16.03 13.17
C GLY A 19 -29.92 15.12 12.50
N TRP A 20 -28.76 14.91 13.11
CA TRP A 20 -27.65 14.17 12.52
C TRP A 20 -28.03 12.72 12.16
N VAL A 21 -28.73 12.03 13.05
CA VAL A 21 -29.18 10.64 12.85
C VAL A 21 -30.22 10.58 11.72
N SER A 22 -31.11 11.57 11.67
CA SER A 22 -32.10 11.68 10.57
C SER A 22 -31.44 11.93 9.23
N VAL A 23 -30.37 12.74 9.16
CA VAL A 23 -29.59 12.94 7.93
C VAL A 23 -28.92 11.64 7.48
N LEU A 24 -28.32 10.88 8.40
CA LEU A 24 -27.74 9.57 8.10
C LEU A 24 -28.79 8.60 7.53
N ASN A 25 -29.93 8.47 8.20
CA ASN A 25 -31.04 7.64 7.77
C ASN A 25 -31.50 8.00 6.35
N ASN A 26 -31.81 9.27 6.12
CA ASN A 26 -32.29 9.75 4.82
C ASN A 26 -31.24 9.56 3.72
N PHE A 27 -29.96 9.75 4.05
CA PHE A 27 -28.88 9.54 3.09
C PHE A 27 -28.77 8.08 2.65
N ILE A 28 -28.85 7.12 3.60
CA ILE A 28 -28.81 5.69 3.29
C ILE A 28 -30.01 5.31 2.42
N VAL A 29 -31.22 5.71 2.78
CA VAL A 29 -32.44 5.45 2.00
C VAL A 29 -32.28 5.98 0.58
N HIS A 30 -31.94 7.26 0.44
CA HIS A 30 -31.77 7.90 -0.87
C HIS A 30 -30.69 7.23 -1.73
N PHE A 31 -29.56 6.86 -1.14
CA PHE A 31 -28.48 6.15 -1.83
C PHE A 31 -28.98 4.81 -2.41
N VAL A 32 -29.73 4.05 -1.61
CA VAL A 32 -30.27 2.74 -2.04
C VAL A 32 -31.31 2.91 -3.13
N GLU A 33 -32.21 3.90 -3.02
CA GLU A 33 -33.22 4.20 -4.04
C GLU A 33 -32.61 4.56 -5.40
N GLN A 34 -31.50 5.31 -5.41
CA GLN A 34 -30.77 5.60 -6.64
C GLN A 34 -30.23 4.34 -7.34
N LYS A 35 -30.06 3.24 -6.62
CA LYS A 35 -29.66 1.92 -7.18
C LYS A 35 -30.84 1.13 -7.74
N LYS A 36 -32.07 1.71 -7.75
CA LYS A 36 -33.30 1.09 -8.26
C LYS A 36 -33.64 -0.23 -7.57
N VAL A 37 -33.33 -0.35 -6.28
CA VAL A 37 -33.74 -1.45 -5.41
C VAL A 37 -34.69 -0.95 -4.32
N ALA A 38 -35.39 -1.86 -3.64
CA ALA A 38 -36.32 -1.49 -2.58
C ALA A 38 -35.59 -0.77 -1.44
N SER A 39 -36.20 0.29 -0.91
CA SER A 39 -35.67 1.01 0.24
C SER A 39 -35.56 0.11 1.46
N PRO A 40 -34.43 0.17 2.21
CA PRO A 40 -34.25 -0.63 3.40
C PRO A 40 -35.20 -0.20 4.51
N LYS A 41 -35.69 -1.16 5.29
CA LYS A 41 -36.42 -0.87 6.52
C LYS A 41 -35.44 -0.49 7.61
N ILE A 42 -35.36 0.80 7.94
CA ILE A 42 -34.47 1.35 8.96
C ILE A 42 -35.24 1.72 10.20
N GLU A 43 -34.76 1.29 11.36
CA GLU A 43 -35.29 1.68 12.66
C GLU A 43 -34.28 2.53 13.43
N LEU A 44 -34.74 3.68 13.97
CA LEU A 44 -33.96 4.55 14.83
C LEU A 44 -34.18 4.10 16.28
N VAL A 45 -33.14 3.66 16.96
CA VAL A 45 -33.20 3.03 18.27
C VAL A 45 -32.37 3.85 19.28
N GLU A 46 -33.04 4.44 20.27
CA GLU A 46 -32.30 5.06 21.36
C GLU A 46 -31.60 4.00 22.21
N TYR A 47 -30.38 4.31 22.65
CA TYR A 47 -29.63 3.41 23.52
C TYR A 47 -30.46 3.02 24.78
N GLY A 48 -30.38 1.75 25.15
CA GLY A 48 -31.22 1.13 26.17
C GLY A 48 -32.34 0.26 25.60
N ASN A 49 -32.72 0.49 24.34
CA ASN A 49 -33.69 -0.36 23.63
C ASN A 49 -32.98 -1.35 22.71
N THR A 50 -33.68 -2.39 22.27
CA THR A 50 -33.17 -3.40 21.35
C THR A 50 -34.13 -3.67 20.22
N THR A 51 -33.61 -3.96 19.05
CA THR A 51 -34.39 -4.43 17.91
C THR A 51 -33.62 -5.51 17.15
N ASP A 52 -34.34 -6.35 16.42
CA ASP A 52 -33.72 -7.31 15.53
C ASP A 52 -33.47 -6.68 14.17
N CYS A 53 -32.21 -6.76 13.69
CA CYS A 53 -31.76 -6.17 12.44
C CYS A 53 -30.69 -7.01 11.77
N LYS A 54 -30.53 -6.79 10.45
CA LYS A 54 -29.42 -7.41 9.70
C LYS A 54 -28.12 -6.63 9.90
N ILE A 55 -28.20 -5.30 9.96
CA ILE A 55 -27.07 -4.41 10.15
C ILE A 55 -27.36 -3.50 11.33
N ALA A 56 -26.45 -3.40 12.29
CA ALA A 56 -26.51 -2.43 13.37
C ALA A 56 -25.51 -1.30 13.11
N ILE A 57 -25.94 -0.05 13.24
CA ILE A 57 -25.12 1.15 13.18
C ILE A 57 -25.15 1.82 14.55
N ALA A 58 -24.02 1.82 15.25
CA ALA A 58 -23.86 2.42 16.57
C ALA A 58 -23.21 3.82 16.44
N VAL A 59 -23.91 4.88 16.83
CA VAL A 59 -23.41 6.26 16.78
C VAL A 59 -22.83 6.63 18.13
N LEU A 60 -21.51 6.84 18.19
CA LEU A 60 -20.77 7.16 19.41
C LEU A 60 -20.36 8.63 19.45
N SER A 61 -20.67 9.27 20.57
CA SER A 61 -20.23 10.62 20.89
C SER A 61 -19.75 10.68 22.34
N ASN A 62 -19.31 11.85 22.79
CA ASN A 62 -18.97 12.09 24.21
C ASN A 62 -20.16 11.90 25.17
N ASN A 63 -21.38 11.88 24.62
CA ASN A 63 -22.63 11.72 25.39
C ASN A 63 -23.08 10.25 25.49
N THR A 64 -22.30 9.31 24.95
CA THR A 64 -22.68 7.89 24.93
C THR A 64 -22.36 7.25 26.30
N ILE A 65 -23.40 6.96 27.09
CA ILE A 65 -23.23 6.54 28.48
C ILE A 65 -23.33 5.03 28.68
N SER A 66 -24.04 4.28 27.80
CA SER A 66 -24.19 2.83 27.90
C SER A 66 -24.60 2.21 26.58
N LEU A 67 -23.94 1.10 26.20
CA LEU A 67 -24.10 0.43 24.90
C LEU A 67 -24.48 -1.06 25.03
N SER A 68 -25.07 -1.47 26.15
CA SER A 68 -25.27 -2.87 26.51
C SER A 68 -26.14 -3.70 25.55
N ASN A 69 -26.80 -3.08 24.55
CA ASN A 69 -27.89 -3.70 23.83
C ASN A 69 -27.77 -3.75 22.30
N VAL A 70 -26.59 -3.47 21.72
CA VAL A 70 -26.37 -3.61 20.26
C VAL A 70 -26.14 -5.07 19.92
N LYS A 71 -27.02 -5.67 19.09
CA LYS A 71 -27.06 -7.13 18.84
C LYS A 71 -26.35 -7.59 17.55
N ALA A 72 -25.49 -6.80 16.96
CA ALA A 72 -24.71 -7.22 15.78
C ALA A 72 -23.23 -7.25 16.10
N ALA A 73 -22.46 -8.05 15.35
CA ALA A 73 -21.00 -8.16 15.50
C ALA A 73 -20.32 -8.29 14.13
N GLY A 74 -19.03 -8.02 14.10
CA GLY A 74 -18.20 -8.19 12.89
C GLY A 74 -18.61 -7.26 11.73
N GLU A 75 -18.72 -7.80 10.55
CA GLU A 75 -19.01 -7.03 9.33
C GLU A 75 -20.40 -6.37 9.32
N ASN A 76 -21.34 -6.91 10.09
CA ASN A 76 -22.71 -6.40 10.20
C ASN A 76 -22.85 -5.29 11.26
N LEU A 77 -21.79 -4.95 11.96
CA LEU A 77 -21.77 -3.87 12.94
C LEU A 77 -20.94 -2.70 12.39
N PHE A 78 -21.58 -1.53 12.28
CA PHE A 78 -20.93 -0.28 11.93
C PHE A 78 -20.84 0.60 13.17
N VAL A 79 -19.67 1.15 13.41
CA VAL A 79 -19.42 2.03 14.57
C VAL A 79 -19.02 3.41 14.06
N ILE A 80 -19.91 4.38 14.25
CA ILE A 80 -19.68 5.76 13.87
C ILE A 80 -19.13 6.51 15.07
N LYS A 81 -17.94 7.08 14.95
CA LYS A 81 -17.31 7.92 15.97
C LYS A 81 -17.44 9.39 15.58
N LYS A 82 -18.28 10.14 16.31
CA LYS A 82 -18.42 11.59 16.14
C LYS A 82 -17.33 12.39 16.86
N ALA A 83 -16.69 11.78 17.86
CA ALA A 83 -15.62 12.37 18.65
C ALA A 83 -14.54 11.33 18.98
N GLU A 84 -13.39 11.80 19.48
CA GLU A 84 -12.35 10.92 20.00
C GLU A 84 -12.82 10.30 21.32
N ILE A 85 -12.94 8.98 21.36
CA ILE A 85 -13.32 8.24 22.57
C ILE A 85 -12.08 7.51 23.06
N PRO A 86 -11.61 7.80 24.29
CA PRO A 86 -10.48 7.10 24.87
C PRO A 86 -10.67 5.58 24.87
N SER A 87 -9.63 4.84 24.64
CA SER A 87 -9.69 3.37 24.51
C SER A 87 -10.23 2.67 25.75
N VAL A 88 -9.99 3.25 26.94
CA VAL A 88 -10.53 2.74 28.23
C VAL A 88 -12.05 2.89 28.34
N ASN A 89 -12.64 3.81 27.62
CA ASN A 89 -14.08 4.07 27.61
C ASN A 89 -14.76 3.48 26.36
N PHE A 90 -14.01 2.79 25.50
CA PHE A 90 -14.57 2.22 24.29
C PHE A 90 -15.27 0.89 24.60
N PRO A 91 -16.55 0.73 24.26
CA PRO A 91 -17.31 -0.46 24.62
C PRO A 91 -16.76 -1.72 23.94
N GLU A 92 -16.48 -2.76 24.72
CA GLU A 92 -15.90 -4.01 24.21
C GLU A 92 -16.74 -4.65 23.09
N GLY A 93 -18.05 -4.67 23.21
CA GLY A 93 -18.97 -5.23 22.21
C GLY A 93 -18.92 -4.53 20.83
N LEU A 94 -18.33 -3.34 20.74
CA LEU A 94 -18.23 -2.59 19.49
C LEU A 94 -16.82 -2.64 18.85
N THR A 95 -15.87 -3.31 19.46
CA THR A 95 -14.47 -3.37 18.97
C THR A 95 -14.32 -4.12 17.65
N THR A 96 -15.20 -5.07 17.36
CA THR A 96 -15.18 -5.89 16.15
C THR A 96 -15.88 -5.25 14.95
N GLY A 97 -16.60 -4.13 15.13
CA GLY A 97 -17.36 -3.47 14.09
C GLY A 97 -16.49 -2.66 13.12
N LYS A 98 -17.02 -2.43 11.90
CA LYS A 98 -16.43 -1.49 10.94
C LYS A 98 -16.53 -0.08 11.48
N GLN A 99 -15.41 0.64 11.56
CA GLN A 99 -15.37 1.96 12.16
C GLN A 99 -15.34 3.09 11.14
N PHE A 100 -16.16 4.11 11.38
CA PHE A 100 -16.25 5.32 10.57
C PHE A 100 -16.01 6.54 11.47
N ARG A 101 -14.91 7.26 11.22
CA ARG A 101 -14.57 8.47 11.99
C ARG A 101 -15.14 9.70 11.29
N PHE A 102 -15.84 10.51 12.06
CA PHE A 102 -16.35 11.82 11.65
C PHE A 102 -15.55 12.97 12.29
N PHE A 103 -14.29 12.74 12.52
CA PHE A 103 -13.36 13.76 13.00
C PHE A 103 -11.94 13.45 12.49
N GLU A 104 -11.12 14.48 12.46
CA GLU A 104 -9.68 14.43 12.18
C GLU A 104 -8.94 15.12 13.33
N LYS A 105 -7.79 14.59 13.73
CA LYS A 105 -6.92 15.20 14.73
C LYS A 105 -5.67 15.67 14.05
N ASP A 106 -5.38 16.97 14.17
CA ASP A 106 -4.14 17.53 13.65
C ASP A 106 -2.96 17.01 14.47
N ALA A 107 -2.00 16.39 13.77
CA ALA A 107 -0.86 15.73 14.41
C ALA A 107 0.09 16.73 15.12
N LYS A 108 0.14 18.00 14.64
CA LYS A 108 1.03 19.02 15.20
C LYS A 108 0.42 19.74 16.39
N THR A 109 -0.85 20.09 16.28
CA THR A 109 -1.54 20.91 17.29
C THR A 109 -2.33 20.07 18.28
N GLY A 110 -2.61 18.79 17.97
CA GLY A 110 -3.51 17.92 18.74
C GLY A 110 -4.98 18.34 18.64
N GLN A 111 -5.31 19.36 17.86
CA GLN A 111 -6.66 19.87 17.72
C GLN A 111 -7.53 18.89 16.94
N THR A 112 -8.73 18.62 17.45
CA THR A 112 -9.72 17.75 16.81
C THR A 112 -10.72 18.60 16.01
N THR A 113 -10.85 18.28 14.72
CA THR A 113 -11.84 18.87 13.82
C THR A 113 -12.95 17.87 13.56
N ILE A 114 -14.18 18.20 13.92
CA ILE A 114 -15.37 17.34 13.73
C ILE A 114 -15.99 17.63 12.37
N PHE A 115 -16.29 16.56 11.61
CA PHE A 115 -16.94 16.66 10.32
C PHE A 115 -18.44 16.89 10.50
N ASN A 116 -18.98 17.98 9.96
CA ASN A 116 -20.39 18.32 10.02
C ASN A 116 -20.81 19.15 8.79
N THR A 117 -22.10 19.40 8.67
CA THR A 117 -22.71 20.14 7.54
C THR A 117 -22.49 21.64 7.60
N HIS A 118 -22.09 22.19 8.75
CA HIS A 118 -21.92 23.64 8.98
C HIS A 118 -20.46 24.10 8.86
N ALA A 119 -19.54 23.16 8.64
CA ALA A 119 -18.13 23.43 8.52
C ALA A 119 -17.74 24.04 7.16
N THR A 120 -16.44 24.35 6.98
CA THR A 120 -15.88 24.79 5.71
C THR A 120 -16.11 23.77 4.59
N SER A 121 -15.97 24.19 3.32
CA SER A 121 -16.23 23.33 2.16
C SER A 121 -15.52 21.99 2.20
N ASP A 122 -14.26 21.99 2.64
CA ASP A 122 -13.42 20.78 2.67
C ASP A 122 -13.88 19.78 3.73
N ILE A 123 -14.17 20.26 4.94
CA ILE A 123 -14.69 19.45 6.05
C ILE A 123 -16.10 18.94 5.74
N LYS A 124 -16.93 19.77 5.11
CA LYS A 124 -18.25 19.37 4.62
C LYS A 124 -18.15 18.27 3.56
N SER A 125 -17.17 18.34 2.68
CA SER A 125 -16.91 17.30 1.69
C SER A 125 -16.51 15.97 2.36
N LEU A 126 -15.66 16.01 3.39
CA LEU A 126 -15.30 14.83 4.17
C LEU A 126 -16.51 14.21 4.88
N TYR A 127 -17.41 15.02 5.42
CA TYR A 127 -18.66 14.56 6.02
C TYR A 127 -19.51 13.75 5.03
N TRP A 128 -19.76 14.30 3.83
CA TRP A 128 -20.56 13.61 2.81
C TRP A 128 -19.88 12.36 2.27
N MET A 129 -18.55 12.37 2.13
CA MET A 129 -17.80 11.17 1.73
C MET A 129 -17.93 10.04 2.77
N LYS A 130 -17.92 10.34 4.07
CA LYS A 130 -18.12 9.35 5.13
C LYS A 130 -19.54 8.78 5.14
N LEU A 131 -20.55 9.61 4.90
CA LEU A 131 -21.93 9.12 4.73
C LEU A 131 -22.05 8.18 3.52
N LEU A 132 -21.37 8.52 2.42
CA LEU A 132 -21.32 7.67 1.23
C LEU A 132 -20.64 6.31 1.51
N ASP A 133 -19.53 6.32 2.27
CA ASP A 133 -18.85 5.09 2.68
C ASP A 133 -19.81 4.16 3.46
N ILE A 134 -20.55 4.72 4.44
CA ILE A 134 -21.52 3.96 5.24
C ILE A 134 -22.66 3.42 4.37
N ALA A 135 -23.26 4.28 3.55
CA ALA A 135 -24.38 3.89 2.70
C ALA A 135 -24.00 2.79 1.70
N LYS A 136 -22.78 2.88 1.13
CA LYS A 136 -22.25 1.87 0.22
C LYS A 136 -22.00 0.54 0.92
N GLU A 137 -21.32 0.54 2.06
CA GLU A 137 -21.06 -0.68 2.84
C GLU A 137 -22.37 -1.35 3.27
N ALA A 138 -23.37 -0.56 3.71
CA ALA A 138 -24.70 -1.08 4.05
C ALA A 138 -25.40 -1.69 2.83
N PHE A 139 -25.34 -1.01 1.67
CA PHE A 139 -25.89 -1.51 0.42
C PHE A 139 -25.26 -2.84 0.01
N ASP A 140 -23.93 -2.93 0.04
CA ASP A 140 -23.17 -4.13 -0.34
C ASP A 140 -23.49 -5.34 0.55
N LEU A 141 -23.78 -5.11 1.84
CA LEU A 141 -24.20 -6.18 2.76
C LEU A 141 -25.66 -6.59 2.55
N LEU A 142 -26.55 -5.65 2.27
CA LEU A 142 -27.97 -5.95 2.04
C LEU A 142 -28.23 -6.58 0.67
N HIS A 143 -27.39 -6.30 -0.30
CA HIS A 143 -27.53 -6.72 -1.70
C HIS A 143 -26.25 -7.39 -2.24
N PRO A 144 -25.80 -8.52 -1.67
CA PRO A 144 -24.56 -9.18 -2.06
C PRO A 144 -24.52 -9.58 -3.55
N ASN A 145 -25.68 -9.82 -4.16
CA ASN A 145 -25.78 -10.17 -5.57
C ASN A 145 -25.80 -8.96 -6.51
N ALA A 146 -25.92 -7.73 -6.00
CA ALA A 146 -25.92 -6.50 -6.80
C ALA A 146 -24.50 -5.95 -7.06
N LYS A 147 -23.46 -6.63 -6.61
CA LYS A 147 -22.06 -6.28 -6.87
C LYS A 147 -21.74 -6.43 -8.36
N SER A 148 -21.97 -5.37 -9.13
CA SER A 148 -21.79 -5.35 -10.59
C SER A 148 -20.33 -5.40 -11.06
N LEU A 149 -19.34 -5.40 -10.17
CA LEU A 149 -17.91 -5.30 -10.47
C LEU A 149 -17.04 -6.16 -9.54
N ASP A 150 -17.49 -7.35 -9.16
CA ASP A 150 -16.62 -8.25 -8.39
C ASP A 150 -15.56 -8.84 -9.32
N LYS A 151 -14.32 -8.38 -9.18
CA LYS A 151 -13.17 -8.92 -9.93
C LYS A 151 -12.58 -10.17 -9.30
N GLY A 152 -13.15 -10.66 -8.20
CA GLY A 152 -12.65 -11.84 -7.47
C GLY A 152 -11.27 -11.68 -6.83
N LYS A 153 -10.67 -10.47 -6.92
CA LYS A 153 -9.34 -10.19 -6.37
C LYS A 153 -9.45 -9.41 -5.06
N THR A 154 -8.73 -9.86 -4.04
CA THR A 154 -8.68 -9.23 -2.72
C THR A 154 -7.35 -8.50 -2.54
N ILE A 155 -7.39 -7.32 -1.92
CA ILE A 155 -6.24 -6.47 -1.63
C ILE A 155 -6.17 -6.24 -0.13
N TYR A 156 -5.00 -6.52 0.46
CA TYR A 156 -4.71 -6.16 1.83
C TYR A 156 -4.29 -4.69 1.89
N LEU A 157 -5.10 -3.84 2.50
CA LEU A 157 -4.79 -2.44 2.76
C LEU A 157 -4.53 -2.26 4.25
N ALA A 158 -3.27 -2.24 4.63
CA ALA A 158 -2.84 -2.20 6.03
C ALA A 158 -3.49 -1.06 6.82
N GLU A 159 -3.75 -1.29 8.12
CA GLU A 159 -4.04 -0.19 9.04
C GLU A 159 -2.82 0.73 9.09
N THR A 160 -3.03 2.01 9.22
CA THR A 160 -2.01 3.05 9.20
C THR A 160 -2.13 3.96 10.43
N SER A 161 -1.12 4.80 10.65
CA SER A 161 -1.13 5.87 11.65
C SER A 161 -2.25 6.89 11.42
N ASN A 162 -2.54 7.69 12.44
CA ASN A 162 -3.66 8.62 12.40
C ASN A 162 -3.50 9.70 11.32
N ASP A 163 -2.28 10.16 11.07
CA ASP A 163 -1.93 11.17 10.07
C ASP A 163 -2.20 10.69 8.62
N GLN A 164 -2.30 9.38 8.39
CA GLN A 164 -2.52 8.79 7.07
C GLN A 164 -3.93 8.20 6.84
N LEU A 165 -4.82 8.28 7.82
CA LEU A 165 -6.18 7.69 7.71
C LEU A 165 -6.97 8.22 6.51
N LYS A 166 -6.87 9.51 6.22
CA LYS A 166 -7.53 10.15 5.05
C LYS A 166 -7.04 9.54 3.74
N ASN A 167 -5.75 9.32 3.63
CA ASN A 167 -5.13 8.70 2.46
C ASN A 167 -5.55 7.24 2.32
N ARG A 168 -5.57 6.48 3.43
CA ARG A 168 -6.05 5.11 3.44
C ARG A 168 -7.50 4.99 2.98
N ASP A 169 -8.39 5.85 3.48
CA ASP A 169 -9.80 5.88 3.08
C ASP A 169 -9.96 6.22 1.59
N ALA A 170 -9.13 7.12 1.07
CA ALA A 170 -9.17 7.49 -0.35
C ALA A 170 -8.77 6.31 -1.25
N ILE A 171 -7.74 5.55 -0.87
CA ILE A 171 -7.32 4.33 -1.58
C ILE A 171 -8.40 3.26 -1.46
N LYS A 172 -8.93 3.02 -0.25
CA LYS A 172 -9.99 2.02 -0.03
C LYS A 172 -11.19 2.26 -0.95
N ARG A 173 -11.69 3.51 -1.01
CA ARG A 173 -12.82 3.87 -1.87
C ARG A 173 -12.53 3.62 -3.34
N GLU A 174 -11.33 3.98 -3.80
CA GLU A 174 -10.94 3.78 -5.19
C GLU A 174 -10.91 2.29 -5.56
N LEU A 175 -10.29 1.46 -4.74
CA LEU A 175 -10.22 0.01 -4.96
C LEU A 175 -11.61 -0.62 -4.97
N GLN A 176 -12.45 -0.27 -4.01
CA GLN A 176 -13.83 -0.77 -3.94
C GLN A 176 -14.69 -0.28 -5.13
N ARG A 177 -14.46 0.94 -5.63
CA ARG A 177 -15.12 1.46 -6.83
C ARG A 177 -14.79 0.61 -8.06
N HIS A 178 -13.57 0.08 -8.13
CA HIS A 178 -13.12 -0.79 -9.21
C HIS A 178 -13.42 -2.28 -8.99
N GLY A 179 -14.17 -2.63 -7.94
CA GLY A 179 -14.65 -4.00 -7.71
C GLY A 179 -13.66 -4.91 -6.96
N TYR A 180 -12.63 -4.34 -6.34
CA TYR A 180 -11.72 -5.11 -5.49
C TYR A 180 -12.26 -5.24 -4.06
N LYS A 181 -12.13 -6.44 -3.47
CA LYS A 181 -12.35 -6.63 -2.04
C LYS A 181 -11.15 -6.08 -1.27
N VAL A 182 -11.39 -5.24 -0.26
CA VAL A 182 -10.33 -4.64 0.55
C VAL A 182 -10.42 -5.17 1.98
N VAL A 183 -9.33 -5.75 2.45
CA VAL A 183 -9.18 -6.27 3.82
C VAL A 183 -7.99 -5.60 4.51
N PRO A 184 -7.96 -5.53 5.86
CA PRO A 184 -9.00 -5.95 6.79
C PRO A 184 -10.25 -5.05 6.68
N SER A 185 -11.42 -5.69 6.76
CA SER A 185 -12.72 -4.99 6.71
C SER A 185 -13.13 -4.43 8.08
N THR A 186 -12.62 -5.04 9.14
CA THR A 186 -12.83 -4.65 10.54
C THR A 186 -11.52 -4.23 11.20
N ILE A 187 -11.58 -3.64 12.40
CA ILE A 187 -10.37 -3.29 13.15
C ILE A 187 -9.63 -4.56 13.58
N LEU A 188 -8.32 -4.52 13.38
CA LEU A 188 -7.43 -5.58 13.81
C LEU A 188 -7.38 -5.70 15.35
N PRO A 189 -7.24 -6.91 15.90
CA PRO A 189 -7.12 -7.16 17.32
C PRO A 189 -6.00 -6.33 17.98
N LYS A 190 -6.14 -6.09 19.29
CA LYS A 190 -5.11 -5.41 20.08
C LYS A 190 -4.07 -6.39 20.62
N GLU A 191 -4.49 -7.62 20.88
CA GLU A 191 -3.62 -8.69 21.40
C GLU A 191 -2.71 -9.18 20.27
N THR A 192 -1.40 -9.22 20.53
CA THR A 192 -0.36 -9.42 19.50
C THR A 192 -0.47 -10.76 18.76
N ASN A 193 -0.79 -11.86 19.46
CA ASN A 193 -0.86 -13.17 18.82
C ASN A 193 -2.09 -13.26 17.92
N GLN A 194 -3.26 -12.82 18.40
CA GLN A 194 -4.49 -12.76 17.61
C GLN A 194 -4.33 -11.82 16.42
N LEU A 195 -3.64 -10.68 16.62
CA LEU A 195 -3.30 -9.74 15.55
C LEU A 195 -2.54 -10.43 14.43
N LYS A 196 -1.46 -11.16 14.77
CA LYS A 196 -0.63 -11.87 13.80
C LYS A 196 -1.41 -12.95 13.05
N GLU A 197 -2.23 -13.74 13.76
CA GLU A 197 -3.06 -14.78 13.15
C GLU A 197 -4.05 -14.19 12.14
N VAL A 198 -4.76 -13.12 12.50
CA VAL A 198 -5.71 -12.45 11.61
C VAL A 198 -5.02 -11.89 10.37
N ILE A 199 -3.87 -11.23 10.54
CA ILE A 199 -3.13 -10.66 9.41
C ILE A 199 -2.71 -11.76 8.42
N VAL A 200 -2.17 -12.88 8.91
CA VAL A 200 -1.74 -13.99 8.04
C VAL A 200 -2.93 -14.59 7.29
N GLN A 201 -4.07 -14.81 7.97
CA GLN A 201 -5.29 -15.33 7.35
C GLN A 201 -5.83 -14.40 6.25
N GLU A 202 -5.78 -13.08 6.47
CA GLU A 202 -6.21 -12.11 5.48
C GLU A 202 -5.26 -12.07 4.27
N LEU A 203 -3.94 -12.14 4.51
CA LEU A 203 -2.94 -12.15 3.45
C LEU A 203 -3.05 -13.39 2.55
N ASP A 204 -3.41 -14.55 3.09
CA ASP A 204 -3.59 -15.80 2.33
C ASP A 204 -4.64 -15.69 1.19
N ASN A 205 -5.52 -14.71 1.27
CA ASN A 205 -6.56 -14.46 0.27
C ASN A 205 -6.26 -13.25 -0.64
N CYS A 206 -5.10 -12.62 -0.48
CA CYS A 206 -4.75 -11.39 -1.19
C CYS A 206 -3.71 -11.63 -2.28
N SER A 207 -3.80 -10.87 -3.38
CA SER A 207 -2.78 -10.82 -4.42
C SER A 207 -1.88 -9.58 -4.32
N LEU A 208 -2.25 -8.63 -3.47
CA LEU A 208 -1.49 -7.40 -3.25
C LEU A 208 -1.65 -6.93 -1.80
N SER A 209 -0.57 -6.46 -1.20
CA SER A 209 -0.63 -5.66 0.03
C SER A 209 -0.18 -4.22 -0.20
N ILE A 210 -0.86 -3.28 0.46
CA ILE A 210 -0.55 -1.85 0.41
C ILE A 210 -0.32 -1.36 1.83
N HIS A 211 0.85 -0.76 2.06
CA HIS A 211 1.24 -0.17 3.33
C HIS A 211 1.49 1.32 3.12
N ILE A 212 0.80 2.16 3.88
CA ILE A 212 0.94 3.61 3.85
C ILE A 212 1.81 4.02 5.04
N ILE A 213 2.94 4.63 4.75
CA ILE A 213 3.89 5.05 5.78
C ILE A 213 3.62 6.50 6.17
N GLY A 214 3.32 6.72 7.42
CA GLY A 214 3.09 8.04 8.01
C GLY A 214 4.24 8.53 8.87
N SER A 215 4.18 9.78 9.27
CA SER A 215 5.18 10.38 10.18
C SER A 215 5.02 9.88 11.62
N GLU A 216 3.81 9.54 12.05
CA GLU A 216 3.54 9.00 13.38
C GLU A 216 4.09 7.58 13.55
N ASP A 217 4.23 6.80 12.47
CA ASP A 217 4.79 5.45 12.52
C ASP A 217 6.25 5.45 12.98
N ALA A 218 6.95 6.55 12.76
CA ALA A 218 8.32 6.74 13.18
C ALA A 218 8.51 7.14 14.66
N THR A 219 7.42 7.44 15.40
CA THR A 219 7.52 7.91 16.80
C THR A 219 7.43 6.81 17.85
N LEU A 220 6.99 5.60 17.50
CA LEU A 220 6.49 4.62 18.48
C LEU A 220 7.57 3.75 19.13
N ASN A 221 8.85 3.92 18.84
CA ASN A 221 9.91 3.03 19.34
C ASN A 221 10.60 3.49 20.62
N THR A 222 9.88 4.03 21.57
CA THR A 222 10.34 4.11 22.98
C THR A 222 9.89 2.91 23.83
N SER A 223 9.01 2.06 23.29
CA SER A 223 8.57 0.81 23.93
C SER A 223 9.09 -0.40 23.15
N ALA A 224 9.49 -1.46 23.87
CA ALA A 224 9.99 -2.72 23.31
C ALA A 224 8.93 -3.54 22.50
N VAL A 225 7.79 -2.94 22.17
CA VAL A 225 6.69 -3.58 21.45
C VAL A 225 6.55 -2.93 20.08
N ALA A 226 6.71 -3.73 19.03
CA ALA A 226 6.49 -3.28 17.65
C ALA A 226 5.08 -2.71 17.44
N SER A 227 4.96 -1.63 16.66
CA SER A 227 3.66 -1.04 16.32
C SER A 227 2.84 -1.98 15.44
N LYS A 228 1.51 -1.80 15.42
CA LYS A 228 0.65 -2.55 14.50
C LYS A 228 1.07 -2.39 13.03
N VAL A 229 1.57 -1.21 12.66
CA VAL A 229 2.02 -0.91 11.28
C VAL A 229 3.28 -1.72 10.96
N GLU A 230 4.25 -1.77 11.89
CA GLU A 230 5.46 -2.58 11.76
C GLU A 230 5.13 -4.07 11.65
N ILE A 231 4.28 -4.61 12.52
CA ILE A 231 3.85 -6.01 12.49
C ILE A 231 3.20 -6.38 11.15
N GLN A 232 2.32 -5.55 10.64
CA GLN A 232 1.68 -5.78 9.34
C GLN A 232 2.70 -5.79 8.19
N ASN A 233 3.66 -4.87 8.21
CA ASN A 233 4.69 -4.78 7.18
C ASN A 233 5.64 -5.99 7.25
N GLU A 234 6.05 -6.41 8.44
CA GLU A 234 6.89 -7.59 8.68
C GLU A 234 6.20 -8.88 8.19
N LEU A 235 4.95 -9.12 8.59
CA LEU A 235 4.21 -10.31 8.19
C LEU A 235 3.95 -10.35 6.68
N ALA A 236 3.68 -9.21 6.05
CA ALA A 236 3.55 -9.15 4.60
C ALA A 236 4.89 -9.42 3.89
N SER A 237 6.04 -9.05 4.50
CA SER A 237 7.37 -9.40 4.00
C SER A 237 7.64 -10.90 4.08
N GLN A 238 7.34 -11.50 5.22
CA GLN A 238 7.45 -12.95 5.42
C GLN A 238 6.51 -13.74 4.48
N TYR A 239 5.33 -13.18 4.19
CA TYR A 239 4.38 -13.78 3.27
C TYR A 239 4.91 -13.85 1.83
N VAL A 240 5.65 -12.85 1.37
CA VAL A 240 6.36 -12.90 0.08
C VAL A 240 7.28 -14.12 0.00
N ASP A 241 8.05 -14.37 1.07
CA ASP A 241 8.93 -15.54 1.12
C ASP A 241 8.17 -16.86 1.01
N LYS A 242 7.05 -16.96 1.74
CA LYS A 242 6.18 -18.14 1.67
C LYS A 242 5.67 -18.37 0.24
N VAL A 243 5.21 -17.32 -0.44
CA VAL A 243 4.71 -17.42 -1.83
C VAL A 243 5.84 -17.87 -2.76
N TYR A 244 7.01 -17.26 -2.68
CA TYR A 244 8.12 -17.57 -3.58
C TYR A 244 8.74 -18.95 -3.31
N ALA A 245 8.82 -19.37 -2.04
CA ALA A 245 9.27 -20.71 -1.68
C ALA A 245 8.35 -21.82 -2.23
N ASN A 246 7.07 -21.52 -2.41
CA ASN A 246 6.07 -22.41 -3.01
C ASN A 246 6.00 -22.31 -4.55
N GLY A 247 6.95 -21.65 -5.19
CA GLY A 247 7.00 -21.51 -6.65
C GLY A 247 6.11 -20.39 -7.21
N GLY A 248 5.49 -19.59 -6.36
CA GLY A 248 4.75 -18.40 -6.75
C GLY A 248 5.66 -17.23 -7.13
N ASN A 249 5.07 -16.16 -7.63
CA ASN A 249 5.77 -14.98 -8.11
C ASN A 249 5.01 -13.68 -7.75
N SER A 250 5.46 -12.54 -8.28
CA SER A 250 4.86 -11.23 -8.00
C SER A 250 3.44 -11.03 -8.55
N PHE A 251 2.96 -11.90 -9.42
CA PHE A 251 1.55 -11.90 -9.86
C PHE A 251 0.66 -12.56 -8.83
N ASP A 252 1.20 -13.55 -8.10
CA ASP A 252 0.48 -14.23 -7.04
C ASP A 252 0.38 -13.36 -5.81
N PHE A 253 1.48 -12.68 -5.46
CA PHE A 253 1.49 -11.68 -4.39
C PHE A 253 2.59 -10.64 -4.55
N SER A 254 2.22 -9.36 -4.45
CA SER A 254 3.16 -8.23 -4.45
C SER A 254 2.85 -7.24 -3.31
N ARG A 255 3.78 -6.31 -3.07
CA ARG A 255 3.66 -5.32 -2.00
C ARG A 255 3.94 -3.91 -2.51
N PHE A 256 3.15 -2.94 -2.03
CA PHE A 256 3.46 -1.52 -2.17
C PHE A 256 3.67 -0.89 -0.79
N LEU A 257 4.75 -0.12 -0.67
CA LEU A 257 4.94 0.84 0.41
C LEU A 257 4.78 2.24 -0.18
N TRP A 258 3.69 2.92 0.16
CA TRP A 258 3.47 4.27 -0.31
C TRP A 258 3.85 5.29 0.76
N ILE A 259 4.61 6.30 0.34
CA ILE A 259 5.03 7.44 1.17
C ILE A 259 4.56 8.70 0.46
N SER A 260 3.79 9.54 1.16
CA SER A 260 3.39 10.82 0.58
C SER A 260 4.62 11.67 0.24
N PRO A 261 4.70 12.27 -0.97
CA PRO A 261 5.77 13.20 -1.27
C PRO A 261 5.73 14.44 -0.37
N ASP A 262 4.55 14.78 0.16
CA ASP A 262 4.31 15.92 1.04
C ASP A 262 4.30 15.53 2.53
N LEU A 263 4.87 14.35 2.89
CA LEU A 263 4.90 13.88 4.27
C LEU A 263 5.69 14.87 5.14
N GLN A 264 5.02 15.39 6.18
CA GLN A 264 5.62 16.33 7.12
C GLN A 264 6.11 15.59 8.36
N PHE A 265 7.35 15.85 8.74
CA PHE A 265 7.95 15.29 9.96
C PHE A 265 7.93 16.32 11.08
N GLN A 266 7.67 15.87 12.30
CA GLN A 266 7.67 16.72 13.50
C GLN A 266 9.10 16.96 14.02
N ASN A 267 10.03 16.03 13.73
CA ASN A 267 11.42 16.08 14.14
C ASN A 267 12.30 15.24 13.21
N GLU A 268 13.63 15.43 13.33
CA GLU A 268 14.63 14.71 12.52
C GLU A 268 14.57 13.20 12.75
N GLN A 269 14.25 12.72 13.96
CA GLN A 269 14.18 11.28 14.25
C GLN A 269 13.10 10.57 13.42
N GLN A 270 11.96 11.23 13.18
CA GLN A 270 10.92 10.67 12.31
C GLN A 270 11.41 10.57 10.87
N GLN A 271 12.09 11.59 10.39
CA GLN A 271 12.66 11.60 9.04
C GLN A 271 13.71 10.49 8.89
N ASP A 272 14.63 10.38 9.86
CA ASP A 272 15.69 9.36 9.84
C ASP A 272 15.12 7.94 9.81
N LYS A 273 14.07 7.65 10.57
CA LYS A 273 13.42 6.34 10.57
C LYS A 273 12.75 6.00 9.24
N VAL A 274 12.08 6.96 8.59
CA VAL A 274 11.52 6.71 7.25
C VAL A 274 12.63 6.49 6.23
N GLU A 275 13.75 7.22 6.35
CA GLU A 275 14.92 6.99 5.51
C GLU A 275 15.63 5.66 5.82
N GLU A 276 15.63 5.22 7.08
CA GLU A 276 16.11 3.90 7.48
C GLU A 276 15.21 2.79 6.89
N LEU A 277 13.89 2.90 7.00
CA LEU A 277 12.95 1.98 6.37
C LEU A 277 13.19 1.85 4.86
N LYS A 278 13.46 2.95 4.17
CA LYS A 278 13.79 2.94 2.73
C LYS A 278 15.09 2.19 2.40
N ARG A 279 15.93 1.93 3.39
CA ARG A 279 17.20 1.20 3.27
C ARG A 279 17.15 -0.21 3.83
N ASP A 280 16.15 -0.52 4.63
CA ASP A 280 15.97 -1.83 5.23
C ASP A 280 15.53 -2.86 4.17
N LEU A 281 16.48 -3.74 3.79
CA LEU A 281 16.26 -4.74 2.74
C LEU A 281 15.23 -5.80 3.15
N GLU A 282 15.15 -6.15 4.41
CA GLU A 282 14.18 -7.15 4.90
C GLU A 282 12.76 -6.55 4.95
N ALA A 283 12.62 -5.32 5.46
CA ALA A 283 11.34 -4.61 5.45
C ALA A 283 10.83 -4.33 4.02
N LEU A 284 11.74 -4.19 3.05
CA LEU A 284 11.43 -3.91 1.63
C LEU A 284 11.28 -5.16 0.78
N LYS A 285 11.44 -6.36 1.33
CA LYS A 285 11.41 -7.59 0.57
C LYS A 285 10.10 -7.76 -0.21
N GLY A 286 10.23 -7.94 -1.52
CA GLY A 286 9.10 -8.01 -2.43
C GLY A 286 8.25 -6.73 -2.51
N ALA A 287 8.71 -5.61 -1.95
CA ALA A 287 7.98 -4.35 -1.94
C ALA A 287 8.51 -3.37 -2.99
N GLU A 288 7.58 -2.68 -3.63
CA GLU A 288 7.86 -1.47 -4.42
C GLU A 288 7.56 -0.24 -3.56
N ILE A 289 8.61 0.57 -3.29
CA ILE A 289 8.41 1.87 -2.64
C ILE A 289 7.93 2.86 -3.70
N VAL A 290 6.79 3.47 -3.43
CA VAL A 290 6.18 4.47 -4.32
C VAL A 290 6.08 5.79 -3.56
N GLN A 291 6.78 6.81 -4.03
CA GLN A 291 6.72 8.16 -3.49
C GLN A 291 6.18 9.10 -4.57
N THR A 292 4.87 9.13 -4.73
CA THR A 292 4.15 9.88 -5.76
C THR A 292 2.90 10.51 -5.16
N PRO A 293 2.34 11.54 -5.79
CA PRO A 293 1.00 12.04 -5.45
C PRO A 293 -0.03 10.90 -5.43
N MET A 294 -1.03 11.02 -4.55
CA MET A 294 -2.03 9.99 -4.29
C MET A 294 -2.74 9.50 -5.56
N GLU A 295 -3.09 10.40 -6.47
CA GLU A 295 -3.83 10.03 -7.70
C GLU A 295 -2.96 9.19 -8.65
N ILE A 296 -1.66 9.48 -8.71
CA ILE A 296 -0.71 8.66 -9.47
C ILE A 296 -0.55 7.28 -8.82
N PHE A 297 -0.46 7.24 -7.48
CA PHE A 297 -0.38 5.97 -6.76
C PHE A 297 -1.60 5.07 -7.01
N LYS A 298 -2.82 5.63 -6.94
CA LYS A 298 -4.05 4.91 -7.28
C LYS A 298 -3.98 4.29 -8.69
N SER A 299 -3.51 5.07 -9.67
CA SER A 299 -3.35 4.58 -11.04
C SER A 299 -2.34 3.44 -11.15
N ILE A 300 -1.21 3.53 -10.42
CA ILE A 300 -0.20 2.46 -10.36
C ILE A 300 -0.81 1.17 -9.78
N VAL A 301 -1.57 1.27 -8.69
CA VAL A 301 -2.21 0.11 -8.06
C VAL A 301 -3.22 -0.53 -9.01
N LEU A 302 -4.08 0.27 -9.63
CA LEU A 302 -5.09 -0.24 -10.57
C LEU A 302 -4.46 -0.90 -11.79
N TYR A 303 -3.38 -0.34 -12.32
CA TYR A 303 -2.62 -0.93 -13.42
C TYR A 303 -1.99 -2.27 -13.00
N ARG A 304 -1.34 -2.34 -11.82
CA ARG A 304 -0.76 -3.58 -11.27
C ARG A 304 -1.80 -4.70 -11.13
N MET A 305 -3.03 -4.35 -10.78
CA MET A 305 -4.13 -5.29 -10.60
C MET A 305 -4.86 -5.64 -11.90
N SER A 306 -4.53 -4.98 -13.01
CA SER A 306 -5.15 -5.21 -14.31
C SER A 306 -4.59 -6.46 -15.01
N ASP A 307 -5.40 -7.06 -15.88
CA ASP A 307 -4.96 -8.18 -16.70
C ASP A 307 -3.96 -7.71 -17.77
N ASN A 308 -4.02 -6.43 -18.19
CA ASN A 308 -3.06 -5.86 -19.13
C ASN A 308 -1.62 -5.91 -18.58
N TYR A 309 -1.42 -5.61 -17.29
CA TYR A 309 -0.10 -5.71 -16.68
C TYR A 309 0.47 -7.13 -16.76
N ARG A 310 -0.37 -8.14 -16.54
CA ARG A 310 0.02 -9.54 -16.65
C ARG A 310 0.37 -9.92 -18.10
N ASN A 311 -0.52 -9.59 -19.05
CA ASN A 311 -0.35 -9.90 -20.45
C ASN A 311 0.90 -9.23 -21.04
N GLU A 312 1.16 -7.95 -20.71
CA GLU A 312 2.35 -7.23 -21.18
C GLU A 312 3.68 -7.86 -20.71
N LEU A 313 3.68 -8.56 -19.59
CA LEU A 313 4.86 -9.26 -19.09
C LEU A 313 4.96 -10.68 -19.64
N GLU A 314 3.85 -11.37 -19.86
CA GLU A 314 3.79 -12.72 -20.44
C GLU A 314 4.09 -12.72 -21.95
N GLU A 315 3.69 -11.68 -22.71
CA GLU A 315 3.93 -11.57 -24.15
C GLU A 315 5.41 -11.34 -24.56
N LYS A 316 6.30 -11.10 -23.58
CA LYS A 316 7.72 -10.79 -23.83
C LYS A 316 8.66 -11.99 -23.65
N ASP A 317 8.16 -13.20 -23.51
CA ASP A 317 8.95 -14.38 -23.10
C ASP A 317 9.68 -15.14 -24.24
N ASP A 318 9.82 -14.59 -25.44
CA ASP A 318 10.70 -15.17 -26.49
C ASP A 318 12.19 -14.79 -26.31
N ILE A 319 12.52 -13.97 -25.29
CA ILE A 319 13.90 -13.59 -25.03
C ILE A 319 14.48 -14.54 -23.97
N ASP A 320 15.43 -15.39 -24.39
CA ASP A 320 16.24 -16.16 -23.44
C ASP A 320 17.13 -15.23 -22.62
N TYR A 321 16.82 -15.09 -21.33
CA TYR A 321 17.59 -14.27 -20.39
C TYR A 321 18.69 -15.04 -19.66
N ASN A 322 18.87 -16.32 -19.96
CA ASN A 322 19.94 -17.10 -19.35
C ASN A 322 21.31 -16.57 -19.77
N ASN A 323 22.22 -16.53 -18.83
CA ASN A 323 23.57 -16.03 -19.02
C ASN A 323 23.65 -14.58 -19.51
N SER A 324 22.67 -13.74 -19.10
CA SER A 324 22.57 -12.36 -19.53
C SER A 324 23.11 -11.36 -18.50
N VAL A 325 23.66 -10.28 -19.00
CA VAL A 325 24.10 -9.12 -18.25
C VAL A 325 23.33 -7.88 -18.72
N TYR A 326 22.59 -7.25 -17.81
CA TYR A 326 21.98 -5.97 -18.11
C TYR A 326 22.97 -4.86 -17.83
N VAL A 327 23.46 -4.21 -18.90
CA VAL A 327 24.41 -3.09 -18.82
C VAL A 327 23.62 -1.79 -18.88
N ILE A 328 23.55 -1.08 -17.75
CA ILE A 328 22.80 0.18 -17.62
C ILE A 328 23.75 1.36 -17.79
N PHE A 329 23.44 2.23 -18.75
CA PHE A 329 24.18 3.46 -18.99
C PHE A 329 23.23 4.58 -19.43
N ASP A 330 23.69 5.84 -19.28
CA ASP A 330 22.98 7.00 -19.79
C ASP A 330 23.23 7.15 -21.30
N LEU A 331 22.28 7.75 -22.03
CA LEU A 331 22.40 7.98 -23.47
C LEU A 331 23.72 8.68 -23.84
N PHE A 332 24.13 9.65 -23.01
CA PHE A 332 25.38 10.40 -23.24
C PHE A 332 26.63 9.57 -22.98
N GLU A 333 26.51 8.44 -22.30
CA GLU A 333 27.60 7.50 -21.98
C GLU A 333 27.73 6.36 -22.99
N LYS A 334 26.86 6.29 -24.00
CA LYS A 334 26.81 5.17 -24.95
C LYS A 334 28.17 4.83 -25.56
N LYS A 335 28.95 5.84 -25.95
CA LYS A 335 30.33 5.62 -26.50
C LYS A 335 31.28 4.95 -25.51
N TYR A 336 31.11 5.18 -24.21
CA TYR A 336 31.87 4.52 -23.14
C TYR A 336 31.36 3.11 -22.85
N ALA A 337 30.07 2.89 -23.02
CA ALA A 337 29.44 1.59 -22.83
C ALA A 337 29.81 0.60 -23.94
N GLU A 338 29.92 1.04 -25.18
CA GLU A 338 30.19 0.18 -26.35
C GLU A 338 31.39 -0.80 -26.18
N PRO A 339 32.58 -0.37 -25.75
CA PRO A 339 33.69 -1.31 -25.54
C PRO A 339 33.46 -2.28 -24.39
N ILE A 340 32.68 -1.87 -23.35
CA ILE A 340 32.34 -2.72 -22.21
C ILE A 340 31.31 -3.76 -22.66
N VAL A 341 30.25 -3.34 -23.37
CA VAL A 341 29.22 -4.20 -23.95
C VAL A 341 29.88 -5.25 -24.85
N LYS A 342 30.81 -4.82 -25.73
CA LYS A 342 31.55 -5.72 -26.59
C LYS A 342 32.37 -6.74 -25.82
N ALA A 343 33.10 -6.31 -24.78
CA ALA A 343 33.92 -7.19 -23.96
C ALA A 343 33.09 -8.27 -23.23
N ILE A 344 31.90 -7.90 -22.76
CA ILE A 344 30.96 -8.83 -22.11
C ILE A 344 30.38 -9.81 -23.12
N SER A 345 30.06 -9.33 -24.34
CA SER A 345 29.59 -10.16 -25.44
C SER A 345 30.67 -11.14 -25.92
N ASP A 346 31.91 -10.66 -26.09
CA ASP A 346 33.06 -11.49 -26.50
C ASP A 346 33.39 -12.56 -25.42
N ALA A 347 33.04 -12.33 -24.18
CA ALA A 347 33.10 -13.33 -23.08
C ALA A 347 31.93 -14.34 -23.13
N GLY A 348 31.14 -14.38 -24.18
CA GLY A 348 30.04 -15.32 -24.38
C GLY A 348 28.79 -15.04 -23.56
N LYS A 349 28.63 -13.82 -23.05
CA LYS A 349 27.44 -13.40 -22.30
C LYS A 349 26.48 -12.64 -23.18
N LYS A 350 25.17 -12.86 -22.98
CA LYS A 350 24.15 -12.07 -23.64
C LYS A 350 24.06 -10.70 -22.97
N VAL A 351 24.21 -9.63 -23.75
CA VAL A 351 24.10 -8.26 -23.23
C VAL A 351 22.69 -7.75 -23.49
N LEU A 352 22.09 -7.19 -22.44
CA LEU A 352 20.85 -6.43 -22.50
C LEU A 352 21.21 -4.97 -22.30
N GLU A 353 20.64 -4.09 -23.11
CA GLU A 353 20.92 -2.65 -23.09
C GLU A 353 19.65 -1.85 -22.86
N PRO A 354 19.74 -0.62 -22.30
CA PRO A 354 18.59 0.27 -22.18
C PRO A 354 18.10 0.72 -23.56
N ILE A 355 16.81 0.93 -23.70
CA ILE A 355 16.25 1.63 -24.85
C ILE A 355 16.04 3.10 -24.49
N PHE A 356 16.30 3.99 -25.44
CA PHE A 356 16.24 5.43 -25.24
C PHE A 356 15.17 6.11 -26.10
N GLU A 357 14.57 5.38 -27.05
CA GLU A 357 13.57 5.87 -27.98
C GLU A 357 12.27 5.07 -27.83
N GLY A 358 11.15 5.74 -28.10
CA GLY A 358 9.81 5.17 -27.99
C GLY A 358 8.94 5.84 -26.92
N GLU A 359 7.78 5.28 -26.67
CA GLU A 359 6.89 5.76 -25.61
C GLU A 359 7.53 5.55 -24.24
N GLN A 360 7.37 6.53 -23.35
CA GLN A 360 7.96 6.50 -21.99
C GLN A 360 7.60 5.21 -21.23
N GLN A 361 6.38 4.72 -21.41
CA GLN A 361 5.93 3.48 -20.76
C GLN A 361 6.72 2.26 -21.25
N ASN A 362 7.02 2.19 -22.54
CA ASN A 362 7.82 1.10 -23.13
C ASN A 362 9.26 1.12 -22.60
N ILE A 363 9.86 2.30 -22.42
CA ILE A 363 11.19 2.45 -21.84
C ILE A 363 11.21 1.93 -20.39
N ILE A 364 10.22 2.32 -19.59
CA ILE A 364 10.07 1.87 -18.19
C ILE A 364 9.86 0.36 -18.13
N ASN A 365 8.97 -0.18 -18.95
CA ASN A 365 8.66 -1.61 -18.98
C ASN A 365 9.87 -2.44 -19.42
N HIS A 366 10.61 -2.00 -20.43
CA HIS A 366 11.84 -2.67 -20.87
C HIS A 366 12.89 -2.70 -19.74
N HIS A 367 13.12 -1.57 -19.07
CA HIS A 367 14.05 -1.48 -17.95
C HIS A 367 13.66 -2.46 -16.81
N ARG A 368 12.37 -2.48 -16.42
CA ARG A 368 11.86 -3.42 -15.42
C ARG A 368 12.02 -4.87 -15.85
N THR A 369 11.67 -5.20 -17.09
CA THR A 369 11.80 -6.56 -17.62
C THR A 369 13.25 -7.04 -17.60
N CYS A 370 14.19 -6.18 -18.00
CA CYS A 370 15.62 -6.50 -17.90
C CYS A 370 16.07 -6.72 -16.45
N LEU A 371 15.62 -5.87 -15.51
CA LEU A 371 15.93 -6.02 -14.08
C LEU A 371 15.36 -7.31 -13.47
N ILE A 372 14.16 -7.72 -13.90
CA ILE A 372 13.50 -8.94 -13.41
C ILE A 372 14.27 -10.17 -13.87
N ASN A 373 14.66 -10.21 -15.13
CA ASN A 373 15.06 -11.45 -15.81
C ASN A 373 16.57 -11.64 -15.97
N CYS A 374 17.38 -10.58 -16.05
CA CYS A 374 18.82 -10.72 -16.25
C CYS A 374 19.50 -11.49 -15.12
N ASP A 375 20.57 -12.23 -15.45
CA ASP A 375 21.38 -12.95 -14.46
C ASP A 375 22.27 -12.01 -13.66
N SER A 376 22.80 -10.97 -14.30
CA SER A 376 23.76 -10.04 -13.70
C SER A 376 23.53 -8.60 -14.15
N LEU A 377 24.04 -7.65 -13.36
CA LEU A 377 23.84 -6.22 -13.55
C LEU A 377 25.15 -5.47 -13.56
N LEU A 378 25.35 -4.60 -14.51
CA LEU A 378 26.46 -3.64 -14.56
C LEU A 378 25.96 -2.24 -14.82
N VAL A 379 26.19 -1.31 -13.90
CA VAL A 379 25.86 0.12 -14.09
C VAL A 379 27.13 0.86 -14.47
N ILE A 380 27.11 1.56 -15.59
CA ILE A 380 28.24 2.39 -16.02
C ILE A 380 28.08 3.80 -15.46
N TYR A 381 29.15 4.28 -14.85
CA TYR A 381 29.23 5.63 -14.30
C TYR A 381 30.49 6.33 -14.82
N HIS A 382 30.30 7.19 -15.80
CA HIS A 382 31.38 7.97 -16.40
C HIS A 382 31.14 9.47 -16.27
N ASN A 383 29.89 9.93 -16.37
CA ASN A 383 29.53 11.32 -16.20
C ASN A 383 29.43 11.74 -14.70
N GLU A 384 29.32 13.04 -14.44
CA GLU A 384 29.37 13.59 -13.08
C GLU A 384 28.00 13.61 -12.37
N ASN A 385 27.12 12.65 -12.65
CA ASN A 385 25.78 12.58 -12.03
C ASN A 385 25.62 11.38 -11.10
N PRO A 386 26.11 11.45 -9.84
CA PRO A 386 25.96 10.36 -8.89
C PRO A 386 24.50 10.07 -8.56
N LYS A 387 23.60 11.06 -8.61
CA LYS A 387 22.17 10.87 -8.34
C LYS A 387 21.53 9.92 -9.34
N TRP A 388 21.93 9.99 -10.61
CA TRP A 388 21.44 9.05 -11.63
C TRP A 388 21.85 7.61 -11.31
N VAL A 389 23.13 7.38 -10.98
CA VAL A 389 23.63 6.05 -10.62
C VAL A 389 22.91 5.53 -9.38
N LEU A 390 22.74 6.35 -8.35
CA LEU A 390 22.00 5.98 -7.14
C LEU A 390 20.55 5.65 -7.44
N SER A 391 19.92 6.30 -8.42
CA SER A 391 18.57 5.91 -8.86
C SER A 391 18.57 4.51 -9.46
N LYS A 392 19.58 4.13 -10.26
CA LYS A 392 19.70 2.78 -10.84
C LYS A 392 20.01 1.70 -9.80
N VAL A 393 20.81 2.02 -8.78
CA VAL A 393 21.01 1.15 -7.61
C VAL A 393 19.68 0.95 -6.86
N ASN A 394 18.89 2.00 -6.70
CA ASN A 394 17.57 1.89 -6.09
C ASN A 394 16.58 1.07 -6.96
N ASP A 395 16.61 1.22 -8.29
CA ASP A 395 15.80 0.40 -9.19
C ASP A 395 16.18 -1.09 -9.08
N MET A 396 17.47 -1.41 -8.98
CA MET A 396 17.97 -2.75 -8.70
C MET A 396 17.44 -3.29 -7.36
N ARG A 397 17.43 -2.48 -6.32
CA ARG A 397 16.89 -2.87 -4.98
C ARG A 397 15.39 -3.14 -5.01
N LYS A 398 14.65 -2.44 -5.89
CA LYS A 398 13.23 -2.65 -6.11
C LYS A 398 12.91 -3.84 -7.02
N ALA A 399 13.89 -4.44 -7.68
CA ALA A 399 13.67 -5.54 -8.62
C ALA A 399 12.84 -6.71 -8.03
N PRO A 400 13.00 -7.12 -6.76
CA PRO A 400 12.08 -8.09 -6.14
C PRO A 400 10.62 -7.63 -6.13
N GLY A 401 10.34 -6.35 -5.87
CA GLY A 401 9.00 -5.77 -5.96
C GLY A 401 8.43 -5.72 -7.38
N PHE A 402 9.30 -5.71 -8.40
CA PHE A 402 8.90 -5.82 -9.81
C PHE A 402 8.64 -7.27 -10.25
N GLY A 403 9.01 -8.26 -9.44
CA GLY A 403 8.81 -9.67 -9.74
C GLY A 403 10.07 -10.50 -9.90
N ARG A 404 11.25 -9.95 -9.62
CA ARG A 404 12.49 -10.73 -9.65
C ARG A 404 12.50 -11.75 -8.52
N VAL A 405 12.61 -13.03 -8.87
CA VAL A 405 12.67 -14.16 -7.93
C VAL A 405 14.11 -14.60 -7.67
N LYS A 406 15.00 -14.49 -8.68
CA LYS A 406 16.38 -14.95 -8.59
C LYS A 406 17.31 -13.85 -8.04
N SER A 407 18.26 -14.22 -7.21
CA SER A 407 19.38 -13.33 -6.86
C SER A 407 20.22 -13.00 -8.09
N PHE A 408 20.83 -11.80 -8.12
CA PHE A 408 21.82 -11.51 -9.15
C PHE A 408 23.08 -12.35 -8.90
N LYS A 409 23.61 -12.99 -9.93
CA LYS A 409 24.89 -13.70 -9.87
C LYS A 409 26.04 -12.72 -9.59
N SER A 410 26.00 -11.56 -10.25
CA SER A 410 26.93 -10.47 -10.03
C SER A 410 26.24 -9.13 -10.24
N LYS A 411 26.65 -8.12 -9.48
CA LYS A 411 26.14 -6.75 -9.60
C LYS A 411 27.26 -5.78 -9.30
N ALA A 412 27.53 -4.86 -10.23
CA ALA A 412 28.62 -3.91 -10.09
C ALA A 412 28.30 -2.53 -10.69
N ILE A 413 28.97 -1.52 -10.17
CA ILE A 413 29.10 -0.20 -10.79
C ILE A 413 30.52 -0.15 -11.38
N TYR A 414 30.63 0.13 -12.67
CA TYR A 414 31.90 0.45 -13.30
C TYR A 414 32.05 1.98 -13.39
N ALA A 415 32.98 2.52 -12.63
CA ALA A 415 33.21 3.94 -12.53
C ALA A 415 34.61 4.33 -13.02
N ASN A 416 34.77 5.48 -13.67
CA ASN A 416 36.06 6.01 -14.10
C ASN A 416 36.82 6.77 -12.99
N ARG A 417 36.17 6.97 -11.83
CA ARG A 417 36.73 7.68 -10.67
C ARG A 417 36.09 7.20 -9.37
N GLN A 418 36.76 7.49 -8.27
CA GLN A 418 36.16 7.31 -6.93
C GLN A 418 35.12 8.41 -6.68
N ASP A 419 34.01 8.01 -6.07
CA ASP A 419 32.93 8.91 -5.67
C ASP A 419 32.41 8.50 -4.30
N ALA A 420 32.48 9.41 -3.33
CA ALA A 420 32.15 9.13 -1.93
C ALA A 420 30.67 8.77 -1.71
N GLU A 421 29.75 9.30 -2.54
CA GLU A 421 28.34 8.94 -2.43
C GLU A 421 28.06 7.53 -2.95
N ILE A 422 28.75 7.12 -4.01
CA ILE A 422 28.65 5.76 -4.57
C ILE A 422 29.31 4.74 -3.65
N GLU A 423 30.46 5.07 -3.06
CA GLU A 423 31.20 4.22 -2.12
C GLU A 423 30.35 3.78 -0.91
N LYS A 424 29.36 4.59 -0.48
CA LYS A 424 28.42 4.23 0.58
C LYS A 424 27.57 2.97 0.25
N ASN A 425 27.46 2.61 -1.02
CA ASN A 425 26.67 1.46 -1.48
C ASN A 425 27.52 0.19 -1.68
N LYS A 426 28.80 0.18 -1.30
CA LYS A 426 29.73 -0.94 -1.48
C LYS A 426 29.30 -2.24 -0.80
N SER A 427 28.49 -2.16 0.24
CA SER A 427 27.89 -3.33 0.89
C SER A 427 26.78 -4.01 0.05
N ILE A 428 26.21 -3.29 -0.93
CA ILE A 428 25.06 -3.72 -1.70
C ILE A 428 25.45 -4.11 -3.13
N ILE A 429 26.43 -3.41 -3.70
CA ILE A 429 26.86 -3.55 -5.09
C ILE A 429 28.38 -3.38 -5.18
N ASP A 430 29.05 -4.22 -5.95
CA ASP A 430 30.50 -4.10 -6.14
C ASP A 430 30.84 -2.80 -6.87
N ILE A 431 31.96 -2.17 -6.52
CA ILE A 431 32.43 -0.95 -7.19
C ILE A 431 33.75 -1.23 -7.86
N ILE A 432 33.78 -1.10 -9.17
CA ILE A 432 34.96 -1.30 -10.02
C ILE A 432 35.44 0.06 -10.52
N ILE A 433 36.67 0.43 -10.20
CA ILE A 433 37.24 1.70 -10.64
C ILE A 433 38.18 1.43 -11.83
N GLY A 434 37.78 1.88 -13.00
CA GLY A 434 38.62 1.84 -14.19
C GLY A 434 39.71 2.92 -14.15
N LYS A 435 40.90 2.60 -14.64
CA LYS A 435 42.05 3.54 -14.70
C LYS A 435 42.24 4.05 -16.12
N GLY A 436 41.59 5.17 -16.44
CA GLY A 436 41.70 5.80 -17.78
C GLY A 436 40.79 5.13 -18.83
N ASN A 437 41.34 4.71 -19.98
CA ASN A 437 40.59 4.00 -20.98
C ASN A 437 40.21 2.59 -20.51
N PHE A 438 39.00 2.16 -20.84
CA PHE A 438 38.51 0.82 -20.49
C PHE A 438 39.50 -0.27 -20.91
N ALA A 439 39.78 -1.19 -19.99
CA ALA A 439 40.56 -2.40 -20.25
C ALA A 439 39.76 -3.62 -19.71
N ILE A 440 39.69 -4.71 -20.48
CA ILE A 440 38.92 -5.91 -20.14
C ILE A 440 39.30 -6.50 -18.78
N LYS A 441 40.57 -6.37 -18.38
CA LYS A 441 41.09 -6.78 -17.05
C LYS A 441 40.36 -6.08 -15.89
N ASP A 442 39.80 -4.91 -16.11
CA ASP A 442 39.06 -4.17 -15.08
C ASP A 442 37.76 -4.92 -14.72
N LEU A 443 37.23 -5.72 -15.66
CA LEU A 443 36.02 -6.54 -15.46
C LEU A 443 36.32 -8.01 -15.13
N GLU A 444 37.57 -8.47 -15.04
CA GLU A 444 37.90 -9.89 -14.83
C GLU A 444 37.17 -10.46 -13.60
N GLN A 445 37.19 -9.74 -12.49
CA GLN A 445 36.51 -10.18 -11.26
C GLN A 445 34.99 -10.23 -11.42
N PHE A 446 34.39 -9.30 -12.16
CA PHE A 446 32.97 -9.30 -12.47
C PHE A 446 32.64 -10.48 -13.39
N LEU A 447 33.40 -10.65 -14.48
CA LEU A 447 33.19 -11.72 -15.46
C LEU A 447 33.38 -13.11 -14.85
N SER A 448 34.34 -13.29 -13.93
CA SER A 448 34.57 -14.57 -13.24
C SER A 448 33.38 -15.02 -12.39
N LYS A 449 32.60 -14.11 -11.86
CA LYS A 449 31.37 -14.40 -11.12
C LYS A 449 30.17 -14.76 -12.00
N LEU A 450 30.30 -14.59 -13.34
CA LEU A 450 29.24 -14.90 -14.30
C LEU A 450 29.27 -16.37 -14.76
N ASN A 451 30.32 -17.08 -14.47
CA ASN A 451 30.49 -18.51 -14.78
C ASN A 451 30.00 -19.38 -13.60
#